data_17d81fe03592e3a767cfc78437439787
#
_entry.id   17d81fe03592e3a767cfc78437439787
#
_cell.length_a   1.000
_cell.length_b   1.000
_cell.length_c   1.000
_cell.angle_alpha   90.00
_cell.angle_beta   90.00
_cell.angle_gamma   90.00
#
_symmetry.space_group_name_H-M   'P 1'
#
loop_
_entity.id
_entity.type
_entity.pdbx_description
1 polymer ?
#
loop_
_entity_poly.entity_id
_entity_poly.type
_entity_poly.pdbx_seq_one_letter_code
_entity_poly.pdbx_strand_id
1 'polypeptide(L)' 'MRAKEVLSILGITRPTLCKYVKQGLIKVDSVINGQYRYNKDSVMELLKNIKKD' A
#
# COMPACT_ATOMS: atom_id res chain seq x y z
N MET A 1 8.56 0.44 1.65
CA MET A 1 8.09 -0.39 0.54
C MET A 1 7.68 0.50 -0.62
N ARG A 2 8.10 0.18 -1.81
CA ARG A 2 7.80 0.99 -3.00
C ARG A 2 6.41 0.65 -3.55
N ALA A 3 5.84 1.57 -4.32
CA ALA A 3 4.52 1.37 -4.92
C ALA A 3 4.44 0.07 -5.72
N LYS A 4 5.45 -0.21 -6.55
CA LYS A 4 5.51 -1.43 -7.35
C LYS A 4 5.34 -2.68 -6.50
N GLU A 5 6.02 -2.71 -5.36
CA GLU A 5 5.95 -3.85 -4.45
C GLU A 5 4.56 -3.98 -3.85
N VAL A 6 3.96 -2.86 -3.45
CA VAL A 6 2.61 -2.86 -2.88
C VAL A 6 1.60 -3.38 -3.89
N LEU A 7 1.67 -2.88 -5.12
CA LEU A 7 0.76 -3.32 -6.18
C LEU A 7 0.87 -4.82 -6.43
N SER A 8 2.10 -5.33 -6.44
CA SER A 8 2.35 -6.74 -6.66
C SER A 8 1.85 -7.60 -5.50
N ILE A 9 2.14 -7.19 -4.28
CA ILE A 9 1.76 -7.95 -3.09
C ILE A 9 0.25 -8.01 -2.93
N LEU A 10 -0.42 -6.87 -3.10
CA LEU A 10 -1.86 -6.78 -2.92
C LEU A 10 -2.65 -7.14 -4.16
N GLY A 11 -1.99 -7.22 -5.31
CA GLY A 11 -2.67 -7.52 -6.57
C GLY A 11 -3.65 -6.44 -6.98
N ILE A 12 -3.28 -5.19 -6.77
CA ILE A 12 -4.15 -4.04 -7.05
C ILE A 12 -3.49 -3.11 -8.07
N THR A 13 -4.28 -2.16 -8.58
CA THR A 13 -3.81 -1.15 -9.52
C THR A 13 -3.48 0.15 -8.77
N ARG A 14 -2.83 1.09 -9.46
CA ARG A 14 -2.47 2.37 -8.86
C ARG A 14 -3.67 3.17 -8.35
N PRO A 15 -4.77 3.29 -9.09
CA PRO A 15 -5.94 3.98 -8.56
C PRO A 15 -6.45 3.39 -7.25
N THR A 16 -6.45 2.06 -7.15
CA THR A 16 -6.86 1.38 -5.93
C THR A 16 -5.90 1.66 -4.78
N LEU A 17 -4.61 1.66 -5.06
CA LEU A 17 -3.61 1.99 -4.04
C LEU A 17 -3.83 3.41 -3.51
N CYS A 18 -4.06 4.36 -4.40
CA CYS A 18 -4.34 5.74 -4.01
C CYS A 18 -5.56 5.83 -3.11
N LYS A 19 -6.60 5.08 -3.44
CA LYS A 19 -7.82 5.02 -2.65
C LYS A 19 -7.54 4.49 -1.25
N TYR A 20 -6.77 3.43 -1.14
CA TYR A 20 -6.42 2.85 0.16
C TYR A 20 -5.63 3.83 1.03
N VAL A 21 -4.72 4.57 0.41
CA VAL A 21 -3.95 5.59 1.15
C VAL A 21 -4.88 6.68 1.66
N LYS A 22 -5.82 7.14 0.84
CA LYS A 22 -6.78 8.16 1.23
C LYS A 22 -7.69 7.68 2.35
N GLN A 23 -8.01 6.41 2.36
CA GLN A 23 -8.86 5.83 3.40
C GLN A 23 -8.10 5.53 4.70
N GLY A 24 -6.78 5.73 4.70
CA GLY A 24 -5.95 5.46 5.87
C GLY A 24 -5.62 3.99 6.06
N LEU A 25 -5.90 3.14 5.07
CA LEU A 25 -5.60 1.72 5.16
C LEU A 25 -4.12 1.44 4.96
N ILE A 26 -3.46 2.26 4.15
CA ILE A 26 -2.03 2.16 3.89
C ILE A 26 -1.39 3.47 4.29
N LYS A 27 -0.39 3.40 5.16
CA LYS A 27 0.34 4.59 5.61
C LYS A 27 1.56 4.82 4.74
N VAL A 28 1.90 6.09 4.54
CA VAL A 28 3.10 6.49 3.81
C VAL A 28 4.14 6.92 4.83
N ASP A 29 5.28 6.23 4.87
CA ASP A 29 6.36 6.56 5.81
C ASP A 29 7.11 7.81 5.39
N SER A 30 7.38 7.96 4.10
CA SER A 30 8.12 9.12 3.61
C SER A 30 7.92 9.28 2.12
N VAL A 31 8.30 10.47 1.62
CA VAL A 31 8.31 10.77 0.20
C VAL A 31 9.71 11.25 -0.14
N ILE A 32 10.40 10.52 -1.01
CA ILE A 32 11.77 10.85 -1.41
C ILE A 32 11.79 11.03 -2.92
N ASN A 33 12.17 12.23 -3.36
CA ASN A 33 12.24 12.55 -4.80
C ASN A 33 10.95 12.21 -5.54
N GLY A 34 9.81 12.53 -4.93
CA GLY A 34 8.51 12.25 -5.53
C GLY A 34 8.08 10.79 -5.46
N GLN A 35 8.87 9.93 -4.85
CA GLN A 35 8.54 8.52 -4.70
C GLN A 35 8.06 8.24 -3.29
N TYR A 36 6.89 7.64 -3.20
CA TYR A 36 6.29 7.29 -1.92
C TYR A 36 6.87 6.00 -1.36
N ARG A 37 7.19 6.02 -0.08
CA ARG A 37 7.63 4.83 0.66
C ARG A 37 6.49 4.42 1.57
N TYR A 38 5.87 3.30 1.26
CA TYR A 38 4.71 2.83 2.00
C TYR A 38 5.14 2.01 3.21
N ASN A 39 4.35 2.12 4.27
CA ASN A 39 4.62 1.39 5.51
C ASN A 39 4.35 -0.10 5.30
N LYS A 40 5.37 -0.92 5.54
CA LYS A 40 5.28 -2.35 5.32
C LYS A 40 4.23 -3.01 6.21
N ASP A 41 4.18 -2.61 7.48
CA ASP A 41 3.25 -3.21 8.43
C ASP A 41 1.81 -2.96 8.03
N SER A 42 1.49 -1.74 7.58
CA SER A 42 0.14 -1.44 7.14
C SER A 42 -0.24 -2.22 5.87
N VAL A 43 0.71 -2.41 4.97
CA VAL A 43 0.48 -3.20 3.76
C VAL A 43 0.22 -4.66 4.12
N MET A 44 1.01 -5.23 5.01
CA MET A 44 0.85 -6.62 5.43
C MET A 44 -0.47 -6.83 6.17
N GLU A 45 -0.87 -5.88 6.98
CA GLU A 45 -2.13 -5.95 7.69
C GLU A 45 -3.31 -5.92 6.72
N LEU A 46 -3.24 -5.05 5.73
CA LEU A 46 -4.26 -4.98 4.70
C LEU A 46 -4.32 -6.28 3.89
N LEU A 47 -3.16 -6.85 3.59
CA LEU A 47 -3.08 -8.12 2.88
C LEU A 47 -3.82 -9.22 3.64
N LYS A 48 -3.66 -9.27 4.94
CA LYS A 48 -4.38 -10.24 5.78
C LYS A 48 -5.87 -10.08 5.63
N ASN A 49 -6.36 -8.86 5.61
CA ASN A 49 -7.79 -8.59 5.50
C ASN A 49 -8.33 -8.93 4.12
N ILE A 50 -7.55 -8.67 3.08
CA ILE A 50 -7.96 -8.97 1.71
C ILE A 50 -7.97 -10.47 1.45
N LYS A 51 -6.99 -11.19 1.97
CA LYS A 51 -6.85 -12.63 1.76
C LYS A 51 -7.55 -13.46 2.81
N LYS A 52 -8.44 -12.86 3.52
CA LYS A 52 -9.23 -13.55 4.52
C LYS A 52 -10.20 -14.51 3.86
N ASP A 53 -10.17 -15.73 4.25
CA ASP A 53 -11.13 -16.74 3.77
C ASP A 53 -12.29 -16.88 4.72
#